data_b75fc802bf42627038bdd8066d807883
#
_entry.id   b75fc802bf42627038bdd8066d807883
#
_cell.length_a   1.000
_cell.length_b   1.000
_cell.length_c   1.000
_cell.angle_alpha   90.00
_cell.angle_beta   90.00
_cell.angle_gamma   90.00
#
_symmetry.space_group_name_H-M   'P 1'
#
loop_
_entity.id
_entity.type
_entity.pdbx_description
1 polymer ?
#
loop_
_entity_poly.entity_id
_entity_poly.type
_entity_poly.pdbx_seq_one_letter_code
_entity_poly.pdbx_strand_id
1 'polypeptide(L)' 'MIKNDQELNVTLDRVRQFQLQVANLRHVERNPANYRLSASGYLAELDRMTLEIREYLWSHPTETPSEAVA' A
#
# COMPACT_ATOMS: atom_id res chain seq x y z
N MET A 1 2.49 -10.15 -2.91
CA MET A 1 2.15 -10.03 -4.33
C MET A 1 0.64 -10.12 -4.53
N ILE A 2 0.09 -9.21 -5.31
CA ILE A 2 -1.35 -9.16 -5.58
C ILE A 2 -1.68 -10.14 -6.70
N LYS A 3 -2.62 -11.04 -6.45
CA LYS A 3 -2.96 -12.11 -7.40
C LYS A 3 -4.29 -11.89 -8.12
N ASN A 4 -5.18 -11.11 -7.54
CA ASN A 4 -6.50 -10.89 -8.10
C ASN A 4 -7.06 -9.55 -7.62
N ASP A 5 -8.22 -9.17 -8.14
CA ASP A 5 -8.83 -7.89 -7.81
C ASP A 5 -9.25 -7.79 -6.35
N GLN A 6 -9.61 -8.90 -5.73
CA GLN A 6 -9.97 -8.90 -4.31
C GLN A 6 -8.74 -8.54 -3.47
N GLU A 7 -7.59 -9.13 -3.78
CA GLU A 7 -6.35 -8.78 -3.08
C GLU A 7 -5.92 -7.35 -3.37
N LEU A 8 -6.17 -6.87 -4.59
CA LEU A 8 -5.92 -5.48 -4.93
C LEU A 8 -6.72 -4.56 -4.02
N ASN A 9 -8.01 -4.83 -3.84
CA ASN A 9 -8.86 -4.00 -3.01
C ASN A 9 -8.41 -4.01 -1.54
N VAL A 10 -8.00 -5.16 -1.04
CA VAL A 10 -7.45 -5.27 0.33
C VAL A 10 -6.19 -4.42 0.46
N THR A 11 -5.32 -4.48 -0.54
CA THR A 11 -4.07 -3.71 -0.52
C THR A 11 -4.34 -2.21 -0.60
N LEU A 12 -5.29 -1.79 -1.43
CA LEU A 12 -5.68 -0.39 -1.52
C LEU A 12 -6.23 0.11 -0.18
N ASP A 13 -7.01 -0.70 0.52
CA ASP A 13 -7.51 -0.33 1.84
C ASP A 13 -6.37 -0.17 2.84
N ARG A 14 -5.39 -1.06 2.80
CA ARG A 14 -4.22 -0.97 3.67
C ARG A 14 -3.40 0.28 3.40
N VAL A 15 -3.20 0.60 2.13
CA VAL A 15 -2.48 1.83 1.75
C VAL A 15 -3.19 3.03 2.36
N ARG A 16 -4.51 3.08 2.22
CA ARG A 16 -5.29 4.18 2.77
C ARG A 16 -5.14 4.26 4.30
N GLN A 17 -5.24 3.13 4.98
CA GLN A 17 -5.11 3.10 6.43
C GLN A 17 -3.74 3.57 6.88
N PHE A 18 -2.69 3.12 6.22
CA PHE A 18 -1.32 3.54 6.54
C PHE A 18 -1.10 5.01 6.29
N GLN A 19 -1.66 5.54 5.20
CA GLN A 19 -1.59 6.97 4.91
C GLN A 19 -2.27 7.79 6.00
N LEU A 20 -3.43 7.34 6.46
CA LEU A 20 -4.15 8.00 7.53
C LEU A 20 -3.39 7.93 8.85
N GLN A 21 -2.73 6.81 9.12
CA GLN A 21 -1.89 6.67 10.31
C GLN A 21 -0.75 7.68 10.30
N VAL A 22 -0.05 7.81 9.18
CA VAL A 22 1.04 8.78 9.06
C VAL A 22 0.52 10.21 9.17
N ALA A 23 -0.62 10.49 8.53
CA ALA A 23 -1.23 11.81 8.60
C ALA A 23 -1.60 12.16 10.05
N ASN A 24 -2.14 11.20 10.80
CA ASN A 24 -2.45 11.41 12.20
C ASN A 24 -1.18 11.64 13.03
N LEU A 25 -0.13 10.88 12.73
CA LEU A 25 1.13 10.99 13.43
C LEU A 25 1.72 12.39 13.32
N ARG A 26 1.52 13.07 12.19
CA ARG A 26 1.97 14.45 11.99
C ARG A 26 1.34 15.40 12.99
N HIS A 27 0.13 15.10 13.45
CA HIS A 27 -0.58 15.95 14.39
C HIS A 27 -0.23 15.67 15.85
N VAL A 28 0.03 14.38 16.17
CA VAL A 28 0.23 13.99 17.58
C VAL A 28 1.69 13.95 17.98
N GLU A 29 2.62 13.73 17.06
CA GLU A 29 4.04 13.68 17.39
C GLU A 29 4.67 15.03 17.07
N ARG A 30 5.14 15.70 18.13
CA ARG A 30 5.69 17.05 18.02
C ARG A 30 7.18 17.08 17.74
N ASN A 31 7.88 15.99 18.03
CA ASN A 31 9.32 15.93 17.82
C ASN A 31 9.59 15.42 16.41
N PRO A 32 10.23 16.23 15.52
CA PRO A 32 10.48 15.81 14.14
C PRO A 32 11.28 14.53 14.02
N ALA A 33 12.27 14.32 14.89
CA ALA A 33 13.09 13.12 14.84
C ALA A 33 12.26 11.88 15.18
N ASN A 34 11.44 11.97 16.23
CA ASN A 34 10.55 10.88 16.61
C ASN A 34 9.50 10.60 15.53
N TYR A 35 8.98 11.66 14.92
CA TYR A 35 8.05 11.52 13.82
C TYR A 35 8.67 10.72 12.69
N ARG A 36 9.88 11.08 12.27
CA ARG A 36 10.55 10.38 11.18
C ARG A 36 10.83 8.92 11.51
N LEU A 37 11.22 8.64 12.75
CA LEU A 37 11.43 7.26 13.17
C LEU A 37 10.15 6.45 13.10
N SER A 38 9.05 7.00 13.62
CA SER A 38 7.77 6.29 13.63
C SER A 38 7.19 6.17 12.23
N ALA A 39 7.30 7.22 11.44
CA ALA A 39 6.72 7.25 10.10
C ALA A 39 7.50 6.39 9.12
N SER A 40 8.82 6.20 9.33
CA SER A 40 9.66 5.52 8.35
C SER A 40 9.20 4.09 8.07
N GLY A 41 8.74 3.37 9.09
CA GLY A 41 8.23 2.01 8.91
C GLY A 41 6.97 1.98 8.07
N TYR A 42 6.03 2.89 8.36
CA TYR A 42 4.81 3.00 7.56
C TYR A 42 5.10 3.41 6.12
N LEU A 43 6.02 4.36 5.93
CA LEU A 43 6.34 4.84 4.59
C LEU A 43 7.04 3.77 3.76
N ALA A 44 7.90 2.97 4.38
CA ALA A 44 8.54 1.84 3.69
C ALA A 44 7.50 0.82 3.23
N GLU A 45 6.52 0.50 4.11
CA GLU A 45 5.44 -0.41 3.74
C GLU A 45 4.57 0.18 2.63
N LEU A 46 4.30 1.49 2.70
CA LEU A 46 3.54 2.15 1.64
C LEU A 46 4.25 2.06 0.31
N ASP A 47 5.56 2.28 0.30
CA ASP A 47 6.34 2.16 -0.93
C ASP A 47 6.24 0.75 -1.52
N ARG A 48 6.35 -0.27 -0.68
CA ARG A 48 6.25 -1.66 -1.12
C ARG A 48 4.86 -1.97 -1.66
N MET A 49 3.81 -1.59 -0.93
CA MET A 49 2.43 -1.86 -1.34
C MET A 49 2.07 -1.11 -2.62
N THR A 50 2.53 0.13 -2.75
CA THR A 50 2.28 0.93 -3.94
C THR A 50 2.94 0.30 -5.16
N LEU A 51 4.16 -0.22 -4.98
CA LEU A 51 4.85 -0.91 -6.07
C LEU A 51 4.09 -2.17 -6.49
N GLU A 52 3.60 -2.96 -5.53
CA GLU A 52 2.82 -4.16 -5.84
C GLU A 52 1.54 -3.82 -6.59
N ILE A 53 0.87 -2.75 -6.17
CA ILE A 53 -0.33 -2.27 -6.86
C ILE A 53 0.02 -1.88 -8.30
N ARG A 54 1.10 -1.14 -8.49
CA ARG A 54 1.52 -0.70 -9.81
C ARG A 54 1.85 -1.90 -10.71
N GLU A 55 2.55 -2.88 -10.17
CA GLU A 55 2.89 -4.07 -10.94
C GLU A 55 1.65 -4.85 -11.33
N TYR A 56 0.69 -4.98 -10.42
CA TYR A 56 -0.55 -5.66 -10.73
C TYR A 56 -1.35 -4.90 -11.79
N LEU A 57 -1.47 -3.59 -11.65
CA LEU A 57 -2.23 -2.76 -12.59
C LEU A 57 -1.57 -2.64 -13.96
N TRP A 58 -0.28 -2.92 -14.03
CA TRP A 58 0.43 -2.92 -15.32
C TRP A 58 -0.11 -4.02 -16.23
N SER A 59 -0.56 -5.14 -15.67
CA SER A 59 -1.11 -6.26 -16.43
C SER A 59 -2.58 -6.05 -16.73
N HIS A 60 -2.98 -6.34 -17.96
CA HIS A 60 -4.41 -6.36 -18.29
C HIS A 60 -5.01 -7.68 -17.81
N PRO A 61 -6.30 -7.71 -17.38
CA PRO A 61 -6.94 -8.96 -16.90
C PRO A 61 -6.83 -10.10 -17.88
N THR A 62 -6.84 -9.83 -19.18
CA THR A 62 -6.73 -10.90 -20.19
C THR A 62 -5.33 -11.50 -20.24
N GLU A 63 -4.34 -10.84 -19.69
CA GLU A 63 -2.95 -11.32 -19.67
C GLU A 63 -2.61 -12.08 -18.40
N THR A 64 -3.51 -12.11 -17.44
CA THR A 64 -3.29 -12.77 -16.16
C THR A 64 -3.95 -14.13 -16.17
N PRO A 65 -3.18 -15.22 -16.33
CA PRO A 65 -3.76 -16.55 -16.50
C PRO A 65 -4.68 -16.98 -15.37
N SER A 66 -4.34 -16.65 -14.13
CA SER A 66 -5.16 -17.01 -12.98
C SER A 66 -6.52 -16.35 -13.02
N GLU A 67 -6.60 -15.16 -13.56
CA GLU A 67 -7.87 -14.45 -13.71
C GLU A 67 -8.67 -15.04 -14.88
N ALA A 68 -7.98 -15.42 -15.95
CA ALA A 68 -8.63 -15.94 -17.14
C ALA A 68 -9.33 -17.26 -16.89
N VAL A 69 -8.82 -18.07 -15.98
CA VAL A 69 -9.41 -19.38 -15.69
C VAL A 69 -10.41 -19.34 -14.55
N ALA A 70 -10.45 -18.26 -13.84
CA ALA A 70 -11.45 -18.08 -12.81
C ALA A 70 -12.77 -17.66 -13.42
#